data_e1c34ea8cc01bdc510db4e262958796e
#
_entry.id   e1c34ea8cc01bdc510db4e262958796e
#
_cell.length_a   1.000
_cell.length_b   1.000
_cell.length_c   1.000
_cell.angle_alpha   90.00
_cell.angle_beta   90.00
_cell.angle_gamma   90.00
#
_symmetry.space_group_name_H-M   'P 1'
#
loop_
_entity.id
_entity.type
_entity.pdbx_description
1 polymer ?
#
loop_
_entity_poly.entity_id
_entity_poly.type
_entity_poly.pdbx_seq_one_letter_code
_entity_poly.pdbx_strand_id
1 'polypeptide(L)'
;MTITEQKAFLRAYHGASPLDAACGGHWKAVLEDCRPQVTAESLPFGNAQGIYEMLTITDRGRALKARCIRPDSDGKHPLVLLYHDLNRAVRGWHHMTRFLALGYGVVAPEAAPFREDWQKSPEAPDFRQRYRDALTVGKAAIALPWVDRARVVTFGEGLGGGLAILNAALLPCAPRCAALHPMPADLSDPGLEGMEKLDLKNLAPLCKSPLLLGTCLMDTYAPPKGQAAIYNNLQCEKQWKIYPKYAHERVNFFENELVRFLVETEEI
;
A
#
# COMPACT_ATOMS: atom_id res chain seq x y z
N MET A 1 17.47 -5.11 -25.48
CA MET A 1 18.09 -4.61 -24.23
C MET A 1 18.38 -5.79 -23.34
N THR A 2 19.60 -5.97 -22.89
CA THR A 2 19.98 -6.99 -21.92
C THR A 2 19.42 -6.63 -20.54
N ILE A 3 19.36 -7.61 -19.61
CA ILE A 3 18.93 -7.35 -18.23
C ILE A 3 19.81 -6.30 -17.56
N THR A 4 21.11 -6.30 -17.86
CA THR A 4 22.06 -5.33 -17.30
C THR A 4 21.77 -3.91 -17.80
N GLU A 5 21.54 -3.74 -19.09
CA GLU A 5 21.16 -2.45 -19.70
C GLU A 5 19.82 -1.95 -19.16
N GLN A 6 18.83 -2.85 -19.02
CA GLN A 6 17.53 -2.53 -18.44
C GLN A 6 17.65 -2.04 -17.00
N LYS A 7 18.42 -2.74 -16.17
CA LYS A 7 18.68 -2.31 -14.79
C LYS A 7 19.41 -0.96 -14.71
N ALA A 8 20.37 -0.72 -15.61
CA ALA A 8 21.09 0.56 -15.69
C ALA A 8 20.13 1.70 -16.06
N PHE A 9 19.29 1.49 -17.09
CA PHE A 9 18.25 2.43 -17.46
C PHE A 9 17.31 2.76 -16.31
N LEU A 10 16.76 1.73 -15.65
CA LEU A 10 15.81 1.91 -14.55
C LEU A 10 16.42 2.68 -13.36
N ARG A 11 17.71 2.47 -13.07
CA ARG A 11 18.40 3.18 -11.99
C ARG A 11 18.54 4.69 -12.22
N ALA A 12 18.51 5.12 -13.47
CA ALA A 12 18.62 6.53 -13.86
C ALA A 12 17.26 7.19 -14.19
N TYR A 13 16.17 6.40 -14.22
CA TYR A 13 14.88 6.86 -14.70
C TYR A 13 14.03 7.48 -13.58
N HIS A 14 13.77 8.78 -13.67
CA HIS A 14 12.97 9.55 -12.69
C HIS A 14 11.53 9.84 -13.14
N GLY A 15 11.14 9.39 -14.32
CA GLY A 15 9.81 9.60 -14.91
C GLY A 15 9.86 10.39 -16.21
N ALA A 16 8.81 10.28 -17.02
CA ALA A 16 8.71 10.95 -18.33
C ALA A 16 8.34 12.44 -18.21
N SER A 17 7.79 12.86 -17.07
CA SER A 17 7.46 14.26 -16.76
C SER A 17 8.06 14.70 -15.42
N PRO A 18 8.24 16.01 -15.20
CA PRO A 18 8.62 16.56 -13.90
C PRO A 18 7.65 16.16 -12.78
N LEU A 19 8.10 16.27 -11.53
CA LEU A 19 7.23 16.07 -10.37
C LEU A 19 6.16 17.18 -10.27
N ASP A 20 4.92 16.78 -10.01
CA ASP A 20 3.85 17.71 -9.64
C ASP A 20 3.89 17.98 -8.12
N ALA A 21 4.47 19.11 -7.76
CA ALA A 21 4.55 19.53 -6.35
C ALA A 21 3.18 19.72 -5.67
N ALA A 22 2.10 19.97 -6.45
CA ALA A 22 0.77 20.17 -5.91
C ALA A 22 0.06 18.85 -5.57
N CYS A 23 0.54 17.71 -6.07
CA CYS A 23 -0.06 16.39 -5.85
C CYS A 23 -0.14 16.05 -4.34
N GLY A 24 0.95 16.23 -3.62
CA GLY A 24 1.01 15.96 -2.18
C GLY A 24 0.04 16.83 -1.37
N GLY A 25 -0.04 18.12 -1.68
CA GLY A 25 -0.98 19.05 -1.05
C GLY A 25 -2.44 18.66 -1.27
N HIS A 26 -2.79 18.22 -2.49
CA HIS A 26 -4.12 17.73 -2.83
C HIS A 26 -4.53 16.54 -1.93
N TRP A 27 -3.70 15.50 -1.87
CA TRP A 27 -4.05 14.30 -1.09
C TRP A 27 -3.97 14.51 0.43
N LYS A 28 -3.11 15.44 0.88
CA LYS A 28 -3.08 15.86 2.28
C LYS A 28 -4.40 16.52 2.68
N ALA A 29 -4.94 17.40 1.85
CA ALA A 29 -6.25 18.01 2.09
C ALA A 29 -7.36 16.95 2.13
N VAL A 30 -7.32 15.94 1.25
CA VAL A 30 -8.26 14.81 1.28
C VAL A 30 -8.16 14.03 2.59
N LEU A 31 -6.94 13.72 3.06
CA LEU A 31 -6.73 13.04 4.35
C LEU A 31 -7.24 13.88 5.53
N GLU A 32 -6.96 15.18 5.52
CA GLU A 32 -7.45 16.11 6.56
C GLU A 32 -8.97 16.16 6.62
N ASP A 33 -9.63 16.01 5.47
CA ASP A 33 -11.09 16.02 5.33
C ASP A 33 -11.76 14.69 5.76
N CYS A 34 -11.05 13.58 5.82
CA CYS A 34 -11.59 12.30 6.32
C CYS A 34 -11.96 12.38 7.80
N ARG A 35 -13.15 11.86 8.15
CA ARG A 35 -13.69 11.79 9.53
C ARG A 35 -14.20 10.38 9.83
N PRO A 36 -13.32 9.36 9.81
CA PRO A 36 -13.75 7.99 9.99
C PRO A 36 -14.33 7.73 11.37
N GLN A 37 -15.42 6.96 11.39
CA GLN A 37 -15.95 6.31 12.57
C GLN A 37 -15.79 4.81 12.41
N VAL A 38 -15.42 4.11 13.46
CA VAL A 38 -15.14 2.66 13.41
C VAL A 38 -16.05 1.92 14.37
N THR A 39 -16.68 0.87 13.86
CA THR A 39 -17.31 -0.16 14.69
C THR A 39 -16.63 -1.49 14.40
N ALA A 40 -16.46 -2.32 15.42
CA ALA A 40 -15.84 -3.63 15.32
C ALA A 40 -16.85 -4.73 15.72
N GLU A 41 -16.93 -5.76 14.91
CA GLU A 41 -17.70 -6.97 15.19
C GLU A 41 -16.71 -8.10 15.42
N SER A 42 -16.73 -8.70 16.60
CA SER A 42 -15.87 -9.82 16.95
C SER A 42 -16.31 -11.08 16.22
N LEU A 43 -15.36 -11.81 15.63
CA LEU A 43 -15.62 -13.04 14.91
C LEU A 43 -15.24 -14.25 15.79
N PRO A 44 -16.09 -15.29 15.88
CA PRO A 44 -15.88 -16.42 16.77
C PRO A 44 -14.89 -17.45 16.19
N PHE A 45 -13.72 -17.00 15.73
CA PHE A 45 -12.68 -17.92 15.32
C PHE A 45 -11.92 -18.42 16.54
N GLY A 46 -11.92 -19.72 16.76
CA GLY A 46 -11.29 -20.36 17.91
C GLY A 46 -9.75 -20.43 17.85
N ASN A 47 -9.10 -19.31 17.57
CA ASN A 47 -7.64 -19.21 17.62
C ASN A 47 -7.23 -18.47 18.90
N ALA A 48 -6.60 -19.18 19.83
CA ALA A 48 -6.15 -18.64 21.09
C ALA A 48 -5.03 -17.58 20.99
N GLN A 49 -4.48 -17.35 19.81
CA GLN A 49 -3.36 -16.42 19.60
C GLN A 49 -3.79 -15.03 19.15
N GLY A 50 -5.02 -14.85 18.75
CA GLY A 50 -5.48 -13.59 18.21
C GLY A 50 -6.96 -13.33 18.24
N ILE A 51 -7.31 -12.08 18.28
CA ILE A 51 -8.68 -11.57 18.19
C ILE A 51 -8.95 -11.22 16.72
N TYR A 52 -10.06 -11.75 16.21
CA TYR A 52 -10.51 -11.56 14.83
C TYR A 52 -11.74 -10.66 14.82
N GLU A 53 -11.70 -9.61 14.04
CA GLU A 53 -12.76 -8.61 13.97
C GLU A 53 -13.07 -8.24 12.52
N MET A 54 -14.33 -7.94 12.24
CA MET A 54 -14.72 -7.22 11.04
C MET A 54 -14.95 -5.76 11.40
N LEU A 55 -14.14 -4.88 10.88
CA LEU A 55 -14.31 -3.45 11.05
C LEU A 55 -15.28 -2.89 10.01
N THR A 56 -16.17 -2.02 10.44
CA THR A 56 -16.94 -1.14 9.56
C THR A 56 -16.45 0.28 9.81
N ILE A 57 -15.88 0.88 8.76
CA ILE A 57 -15.29 2.22 8.80
C ILE A 57 -16.21 3.12 7.97
N THR A 58 -16.88 4.06 8.62
CA THR A 58 -17.84 4.95 7.98
C THR A 58 -17.29 6.37 7.88
N ASP A 59 -17.31 6.94 6.68
CA ASP A 59 -16.95 8.34 6.43
C ASP A 59 -17.94 8.93 5.41
N ARG A 60 -18.60 10.06 5.75
CA ARG A 60 -19.54 10.77 4.87
C ARG A 60 -20.63 9.88 4.24
N GLY A 61 -21.19 8.97 5.02
CA GLY A 61 -22.24 8.04 4.54
C GLY A 61 -21.73 6.86 3.73
N ARG A 62 -20.41 6.77 3.46
CA ARG A 62 -19.78 5.62 2.83
C ARG A 62 -19.27 4.67 3.89
N ALA A 63 -19.62 3.40 3.78
CA ALA A 63 -19.16 2.33 4.67
C ALA A 63 -18.14 1.44 3.96
N LEU A 64 -16.98 1.26 4.60
CA LEU A 64 -15.89 0.41 4.15
C LEU A 64 -15.74 -0.74 5.14
N LYS A 65 -15.57 -1.96 4.64
CA LYS A 65 -15.29 -3.13 5.46
C LYS A 65 -13.79 -3.41 5.47
N ALA A 66 -13.27 -3.79 6.63
CA ALA A 66 -11.88 -4.23 6.76
C ALA A 66 -11.77 -5.41 7.72
N ARG A 67 -11.00 -6.42 7.33
CA ARG A 67 -10.60 -7.50 8.23
C ARG A 67 -9.57 -6.99 9.20
N CYS A 68 -9.74 -7.32 10.46
CA CYS A 68 -8.79 -7.01 11.52
C CYS A 68 -8.41 -8.29 12.25
N ILE A 69 -7.12 -8.48 12.46
CA ILE A 69 -6.59 -9.48 13.37
C ILE A 69 -5.55 -8.80 14.25
N ARG A 70 -5.56 -9.08 15.53
CA ARG A 70 -4.58 -8.53 16.48
C ARG A 70 -4.19 -9.55 17.53
N PRO A 71 -3.00 -9.44 18.16
CA PRO A 71 -2.65 -10.29 19.31
C PRO A 71 -3.71 -10.22 20.42
N ASP A 72 -3.99 -11.35 21.02
CA ASP A 72 -4.84 -11.45 22.23
C ASP A 72 -3.98 -11.25 23.47
N SER A 73 -3.48 -10.03 23.63
CA SER A 73 -2.67 -9.63 24.76
C SER A 73 -2.87 -8.13 25.04
N ASP A 74 -2.60 -7.77 26.29
CA ASP A 74 -2.71 -6.37 26.71
C ASP A 74 -1.64 -5.47 26.08
N GLY A 75 -1.99 -4.19 25.96
CA GLY A 75 -1.07 -3.18 25.48
C GLY A 75 -1.25 -2.78 24.02
N LYS A 76 -0.25 -2.09 23.49
CA LYS A 76 -0.25 -1.63 22.10
C LYS A 76 0.64 -2.52 21.24
N HIS A 77 0.15 -2.80 20.04
CA HIS A 77 0.83 -3.67 19.08
C HIS A 77 1.21 -2.89 17.82
N PRO A 78 2.31 -3.26 17.16
CA PRO A 78 2.62 -2.75 15.84
C PRO A 78 1.51 -3.12 14.85
N LEU A 79 1.33 -2.31 13.82
CA LEU A 79 0.27 -2.47 12.84
C LEU A 79 0.83 -2.69 11.43
N VAL A 80 0.28 -3.66 10.71
CA VAL A 80 0.38 -3.76 9.25
C VAL A 80 -0.94 -3.31 8.62
N LEU A 81 -0.89 -2.25 7.81
CA LEU A 81 -1.97 -1.89 6.89
C LEU A 81 -1.74 -2.65 5.58
N LEU A 82 -2.60 -3.62 5.29
CA LEU A 82 -2.45 -4.54 4.16
C LEU A 82 -3.43 -4.20 3.05
N TYR A 83 -2.91 -3.76 1.90
CA TYR A 83 -3.71 -3.40 0.73
C TYR A 83 -3.59 -4.45 -0.39
N HIS A 84 -4.72 -4.70 -1.09
CA HIS A 84 -4.79 -5.67 -2.16
C HIS A 84 -4.60 -5.03 -3.51
N ASP A 85 -4.16 -5.86 -4.44
CA ASP A 85 -4.07 -5.50 -5.84
C ASP A 85 -5.46 -5.39 -6.49
N LEU A 86 -5.47 -4.77 -7.66
CA LEU A 86 -6.63 -4.70 -8.55
C LEU A 86 -7.13 -6.12 -8.85
N ASN A 87 -8.43 -6.32 -8.87
CA ASN A 87 -9.06 -7.63 -9.17
C ASN A 87 -8.68 -8.78 -8.24
N ARG A 88 -8.05 -8.51 -7.10
CA ARG A 88 -7.77 -9.51 -6.08
C ARG A 88 -8.61 -9.24 -4.84
N ALA A 89 -9.29 -10.29 -4.38
CA ALA A 89 -9.98 -10.24 -3.10
C ALA A 89 -8.97 -10.19 -1.94
N VAL A 90 -9.45 -9.72 -0.79
CA VAL A 90 -8.75 -9.87 0.48
C VAL A 90 -8.29 -11.32 0.62
N ARG A 91 -7.01 -11.53 0.86
CA ARG A 91 -6.48 -12.86 1.15
C ARG A 91 -7.16 -13.42 2.41
N GLY A 92 -7.24 -14.73 2.49
CA GLY A 92 -7.81 -15.40 3.65
C GLY A 92 -7.09 -15.03 4.95
N TRP A 93 -7.76 -15.18 6.06
CA TRP A 93 -7.25 -14.90 7.40
C TRP A 93 -5.87 -15.52 7.67
N HIS A 94 -5.62 -16.72 7.13
CA HIS A 94 -4.33 -17.42 7.26
C HIS A 94 -3.14 -16.63 6.69
N HIS A 95 -3.34 -15.74 5.72
CA HIS A 95 -2.27 -14.86 5.25
C HIS A 95 -1.94 -13.74 6.21
N MET A 96 -2.89 -13.37 7.07
CA MET A 96 -2.71 -12.32 8.07
C MET A 96 -2.04 -12.87 9.33
N THR A 97 -2.24 -14.17 9.65
CA THR A 97 -1.69 -14.79 10.86
C THR A 97 -0.16 -14.81 10.91
N ARG A 98 0.52 -14.76 9.76
CA ARG A 98 1.99 -14.64 9.72
C ARG A 98 2.49 -13.34 10.37
N PHE A 99 1.76 -12.24 10.23
CA PHE A 99 2.09 -10.99 10.91
C PHE A 99 1.75 -11.06 12.39
N LEU A 100 0.68 -11.75 12.74
CA LEU A 100 0.33 -12.02 14.12
C LEU A 100 1.44 -12.79 14.85
N ALA A 101 2.05 -13.79 14.18
CA ALA A 101 3.17 -14.54 14.71
C ALA A 101 4.42 -13.68 14.97
N LEU A 102 4.52 -12.51 14.31
CA LEU A 102 5.56 -11.50 14.55
C LEU A 102 5.11 -10.42 15.56
N GLY A 103 3.97 -10.60 16.23
CA GLY A 103 3.44 -9.63 17.19
C GLY A 103 2.67 -8.46 16.57
N TYR A 104 2.49 -8.41 15.25
CA TYR A 104 1.75 -7.35 14.56
C TYR A 104 0.25 -7.62 14.53
N GLY A 105 -0.54 -6.59 14.77
CA GLY A 105 -1.92 -6.56 14.29
C GLY A 105 -1.98 -6.21 12.80
N VAL A 106 -3.06 -6.62 12.13
CA VAL A 106 -3.26 -6.35 10.69
C VAL A 106 -4.64 -5.76 10.48
N VAL A 107 -4.71 -4.70 9.68
CA VAL A 107 -5.97 -4.19 9.14
C VAL A 107 -5.89 -4.26 7.62
N ALA A 108 -6.84 -5.00 7.02
CA ALA A 108 -6.89 -5.25 5.58
C ALA A 108 -8.27 -4.87 5.03
N PRO A 109 -8.42 -3.71 4.35
CA PRO A 109 -9.69 -3.32 3.77
C PRO A 109 -10.13 -4.33 2.72
N GLU A 110 -11.42 -4.66 2.71
CA GLU A 110 -12.02 -5.44 1.64
C GLU A 110 -12.13 -4.58 0.39
N ALA A 111 -11.60 -5.08 -0.72
CA ALA A 111 -11.74 -4.40 -1.99
C ALA A 111 -13.21 -4.40 -2.42
N ALA A 112 -13.73 -3.25 -2.85
CA ALA A 112 -14.97 -3.23 -3.59
C ALA A 112 -14.81 -4.08 -4.87
N PRO A 113 -15.82 -4.88 -5.24
CA PRO A 113 -15.75 -5.70 -6.44
C PRO A 113 -15.42 -4.83 -7.65
N PHE A 114 -14.52 -5.31 -8.48
CA PHE A 114 -14.17 -4.68 -9.75
C PHE A 114 -15.18 -5.10 -10.81
N ARG A 115 -15.57 -4.17 -11.69
CA ARG A 115 -16.24 -4.53 -12.92
C ARG A 115 -15.22 -5.13 -13.88
N GLU A 116 -15.55 -6.24 -14.53
CA GLU A 116 -14.65 -6.93 -15.47
C GLU A 116 -14.26 -6.06 -16.70
N ASP A 117 -15.01 -5.00 -16.95
CA ASP A 117 -14.86 -4.08 -18.08
C ASP A 117 -14.10 -2.78 -17.74
N TRP A 118 -13.44 -2.71 -16.59
CA TRP A 118 -12.74 -1.50 -16.14
C TRP A 118 -11.75 -0.90 -17.16
N GLN A 119 -11.17 -1.75 -18.01
CA GLN A 119 -10.26 -1.30 -19.09
C GLN A 119 -10.97 -0.64 -20.26
N LYS A 120 -12.30 -0.79 -20.36
CA LYS A 120 -13.10 -0.36 -21.49
C LYS A 120 -14.00 0.84 -21.19
N SER A 121 -14.12 1.22 -19.94
CA SER A 121 -14.97 2.32 -19.49
C SER A 121 -14.14 3.57 -19.20
N PRO A 122 -14.45 4.74 -19.76
CA PRO A 122 -13.88 6.02 -19.34
C PRO A 122 -14.24 6.39 -17.88
N GLU A 123 -15.23 5.75 -17.31
CA GLU A 123 -15.58 5.78 -15.88
C GLU A 123 -14.85 4.67 -15.08
N ALA A 124 -13.82 4.08 -15.69
CA ALA A 124 -12.97 3.06 -15.08
C ALA A 124 -12.61 3.41 -13.65
N PRO A 125 -12.37 2.40 -12.81
CA PRO A 125 -12.51 2.47 -11.36
C PRO A 125 -12.05 3.81 -10.85
N ASP A 126 -12.90 4.47 -10.12
CA ASP A 126 -12.56 5.78 -9.56
C ASP A 126 -11.33 5.62 -8.64
N PHE A 127 -10.15 5.67 -9.23
CA PHE A 127 -8.88 5.60 -8.51
C PHE A 127 -8.79 6.69 -7.43
N ARG A 128 -9.43 7.85 -7.67
CA ARG A 128 -9.50 8.92 -6.67
C ARG A 128 -10.30 8.49 -5.45
N GLN A 129 -11.42 7.79 -5.67
CA GLN A 129 -12.20 7.25 -4.58
C GLN A 129 -11.44 6.15 -3.83
N ARG A 130 -10.69 5.30 -4.52
CA ARG A 130 -9.85 4.28 -3.88
C ARG A 130 -8.72 4.88 -3.06
N TYR A 131 -8.10 5.95 -3.53
CA TYR A 131 -7.10 6.69 -2.77
C TYR A 131 -7.73 7.30 -1.51
N ARG A 132 -8.90 7.93 -1.64
CA ARG A 132 -9.65 8.45 -0.51
C ARG A 132 -10.03 7.34 0.48
N ASP A 133 -10.57 6.22 0.00
CA ASP A 133 -10.93 5.06 0.83
C ASP A 133 -9.70 4.52 1.60
N ALA A 134 -8.56 4.41 0.94
CA ALA A 134 -7.33 3.95 1.57
C ALA A 134 -6.83 4.92 2.65
N LEU A 135 -6.91 6.23 2.41
CA LEU A 135 -6.58 7.26 3.42
C LEU A 135 -7.56 7.22 4.59
N THR A 136 -8.86 7.03 4.32
CA THR A 136 -9.89 6.88 5.36
C THR A 136 -9.61 5.67 6.24
N VAL A 137 -9.31 4.51 5.63
CA VAL A 137 -8.94 3.29 6.36
C VAL A 137 -7.64 3.48 7.14
N GLY A 138 -6.61 4.06 6.53
CA GLY A 138 -5.34 4.31 7.19
C GLY A 138 -5.50 5.21 8.42
N LYS A 139 -6.24 6.32 8.29
CA LYS A 139 -6.55 7.24 9.39
C LYS A 139 -7.33 6.56 10.51
N ALA A 140 -8.31 5.73 10.17
CA ALA A 140 -9.08 4.94 11.12
C ALA A 140 -8.21 3.93 11.87
N ALA A 141 -7.41 3.17 11.13
CA ALA A 141 -6.62 2.08 11.68
C ALA A 141 -5.55 2.56 12.67
N ILE A 142 -4.84 3.67 12.36
CA ILE A 142 -3.84 4.23 13.30
C ILE A 142 -4.48 4.87 14.55
N ALA A 143 -5.80 5.05 14.57
CA ALA A 143 -6.54 5.55 15.72
C ALA A 143 -7.13 4.44 16.62
N LEU A 144 -7.02 3.17 16.22
CA LEU A 144 -7.48 2.05 17.04
C LEU A 144 -6.72 2.00 18.38
N PRO A 145 -7.42 1.72 19.49
CA PRO A 145 -6.83 1.84 20.84
C PRO A 145 -5.60 0.98 21.07
N TRP A 146 -5.54 -0.18 20.43
CA TRP A 146 -4.48 -1.16 20.55
C TRP A 146 -3.26 -0.89 19.64
N VAL A 147 -3.31 0.12 18.77
CA VAL A 147 -2.23 0.38 17.80
C VAL A 147 -1.11 1.19 18.42
N ASP A 148 0.11 0.70 18.27
CA ASP A 148 1.34 1.47 18.48
C ASP A 148 1.63 2.30 17.23
N ARG A 149 1.38 3.60 17.30
CA ARG A 149 1.56 4.51 16.17
C ARG A 149 3.02 4.73 15.77
N ALA A 150 3.98 4.38 16.62
CA ALA A 150 5.38 4.45 16.28
C ALA A 150 5.84 3.25 15.43
N ARG A 151 5.08 2.16 15.44
CA ARG A 151 5.42 0.92 14.73
C ARG A 151 4.31 0.54 13.73
N VAL A 152 4.12 1.39 12.71
CA VAL A 152 3.15 1.16 11.64
C VAL A 152 3.89 0.85 10.35
N VAL A 153 3.44 -0.18 9.65
CA VAL A 153 3.92 -0.57 8.32
C VAL A 153 2.75 -0.62 7.35
N THR A 154 2.91 -0.06 6.17
CA THR A 154 1.98 -0.23 5.06
C THR A 154 2.55 -1.24 4.09
N PHE A 155 1.74 -2.18 3.64
CA PHE A 155 2.15 -3.21 2.68
C PHE A 155 1.10 -3.45 1.61
N GLY A 156 1.53 -3.65 0.37
CA GLY A 156 0.64 -4.02 -0.72
C GLY A 156 1.34 -4.43 -2.01
N GLU A 157 0.54 -4.98 -2.91
CA GLU A 157 0.95 -5.44 -4.24
C GLU A 157 0.13 -4.70 -5.30
N GLY A 158 0.70 -4.39 -6.46
CA GLY A 158 0.02 -3.71 -7.55
C GLY A 158 -0.60 -2.36 -7.12
N LEU A 159 -1.89 -2.19 -7.35
CA LEU A 159 -2.62 -1.02 -6.84
C LEU A 159 -2.49 -0.94 -5.31
N GLY A 160 -2.58 -2.07 -4.59
CA GLY A 160 -2.37 -2.10 -3.15
C GLY A 160 -0.99 -1.60 -2.74
N GLY A 161 0.06 -1.87 -3.53
CA GLY A 161 1.39 -1.29 -3.36
C GLY A 161 1.37 0.23 -3.50
N GLY A 162 0.58 0.75 -4.45
CA GLY A 162 0.34 2.18 -4.61
C GLY A 162 -0.37 2.80 -3.41
N LEU A 163 -1.42 2.14 -2.90
CA LEU A 163 -2.16 2.59 -1.72
C LEU A 163 -1.30 2.55 -0.44
N ALA A 164 -0.37 1.58 -0.36
CA ALA A 164 0.60 1.51 0.72
C ALA A 164 1.55 2.72 0.69
N ILE A 165 2.09 3.09 -0.49
CA ILE A 165 2.94 4.28 -0.67
C ILE A 165 2.17 5.56 -0.37
N LEU A 166 0.92 5.70 -0.83
CA LEU A 166 0.05 6.84 -0.53
C LEU A 166 -0.07 7.07 0.99
N ASN A 167 -0.33 6.00 1.75
CA ASN A 167 -0.44 6.08 3.20
C ASN A 167 0.91 6.36 3.88
N ALA A 168 2.00 5.76 3.40
CA ALA A 168 3.35 6.04 3.91
C ALA A 168 3.76 7.51 3.72
N ALA A 169 3.35 8.11 2.60
CA ALA A 169 3.62 9.51 2.28
C ALA A 169 2.82 10.49 3.11
N LEU A 170 1.61 10.14 3.56
CA LEU A 170 0.64 11.12 4.06
C LEU A 170 0.19 10.90 5.49
N LEU A 171 0.20 9.67 6.03
CA LEU A 171 -0.20 9.43 7.41
C LEU A 171 0.76 10.12 8.39
N PRO A 172 0.24 10.75 9.45
CA PRO A 172 1.05 11.57 10.37
C PRO A 172 2.06 10.75 11.18
N CYS A 173 1.88 9.43 11.28
CA CYS A 173 2.83 8.54 11.95
C CYS A 173 4.02 8.12 11.06
N ALA A 174 4.06 8.60 9.79
CA ALA A 174 5.10 8.28 8.83
C ALA A 174 5.42 6.76 8.78
N PRO A 175 4.47 5.92 8.34
CA PRO A 175 4.68 4.48 8.33
C PRO A 175 5.87 4.04 7.48
N ARG A 176 6.55 2.96 7.88
CA ARG A 176 7.42 2.20 6.97
C ARG A 176 6.55 1.60 5.85
N CYS A 177 7.14 1.35 4.70
CA CYS A 177 6.37 0.85 3.55
C CYS A 177 7.09 -0.29 2.85
N ALA A 178 6.32 -1.33 2.49
CA ALA A 178 6.76 -2.34 1.54
C ALA A 178 5.76 -2.40 0.38
N ALA A 179 6.25 -2.30 -0.86
CA ALA A 179 5.41 -2.29 -2.04
C ALA A 179 5.99 -3.19 -3.13
N LEU A 180 5.20 -4.16 -3.60
CA LEU A 180 5.56 -5.00 -4.74
C LEU A 180 4.85 -4.47 -6.00
N HIS A 181 5.60 -4.24 -7.07
CA HIS A 181 5.13 -3.70 -8.37
C HIS A 181 4.03 -2.62 -8.24
N PRO A 182 4.27 -1.54 -7.46
CA PRO A 182 3.25 -0.54 -7.20
C PRO A 182 2.80 0.20 -8.46
N MET A 183 1.49 0.52 -8.50
CA MET A 183 0.85 1.30 -9.54
C MET A 183 -0.29 2.18 -8.95
N PRO A 184 -0.77 3.22 -9.65
CA PRO A 184 -0.29 3.77 -10.92
C PRO A 184 0.93 4.70 -10.76
N ALA A 185 1.80 4.73 -11.75
CA ALA A 185 2.96 5.59 -11.73
C ALA A 185 3.42 5.98 -13.14
N ASP A 186 4.02 7.16 -13.26
CA ASP A 186 4.54 7.72 -14.50
C ASP A 186 3.43 7.94 -15.55
N LEU A 187 2.37 8.62 -15.14
CA LEU A 187 1.11 8.84 -15.88
C LEU A 187 1.21 10.07 -16.81
N SER A 188 2.21 10.11 -17.68
CA SER A 188 2.45 11.24 -18.59
C SER A 188 1.99 10.99 -20.03
N ASP A 189 1.41 9.82 -20.31
CA ASP A 189 0.95 9.49 -21.66
C ASP A 189 -0.29 10.32 -22.05
N PRO A 190 -0.38 10.78 -23.32
CA PRO A 190 -1.59 11.42 -23.84
C PRO A 190 -2.82 10.52 -23.65
N GLY A 191 -3.93 11.09 -23.19
CA GLY A 191 -5.17 10.37 -22.86
C GLY A 191 -5.32 9.98 -21.39
N LEU A 192 -4.34 10.32 -20.54
CA LEU A 192 -4.40 10.18 -19.08
C LEU A 192 -4.57 11.54 -18.39
N GLU A 193 -5.03 12.54 -19.12
CA GLU A 193 -5.28 13.88 -18.59
C GLU A 193 -6.26 13.84 -17.40
N GLY A 194 -5.90 14.56 -16.35
CA GLY A 194 -6.64 14.55 -15.08
C GLY A 194 -6.27 13.40 -14.15
N MET A 195 -5.37 12.49 -14.54
CA MET A 195 -4.86 11.42 -13.68
C MET A 195 -3.52 11.78 -13.00
N GLU A 196 -2.95 12.95 -13.25
CA GLU A 196 -1.63 13.36 -12.74
C GLU A 196 -1.58 13.34 -11.20
N LYS A 197 -2.72 13.63 -10.55
CA LYS A 197 -2.83 13.55 -9.08
C LYS A 197 -2.74 12.12 -8.54
N LEU A 198 -2.90 11.11 -9.38
CA LEU A 198 -2.79 9.69 -9.01
C LEU A 198 -1.37 9.15 -9.18
N ASP A 199 -0.48 9.92 -9.80
CA ASP A 199 0.88 9.47 -10.09
C ASP A 199 1.72 9.38 -8.82
N LEU A 200 2.02 8.16 -8.41
CA LEU A 200 2.75 7.85 -7.18
C LEU A 200 4.18 8.41 -7.16
N LYS A 201 4.80 8.65 -8.32
CA LYS A 201 6.13 9.29 -8.33
C LYS A 201 6.11 10.66 -7.67
N ASN A 202 4.96 11.38 -7.75
CA ASN A 202 4.78 12.69 -7.13
C ASN A 202 4.63 12.62 -5.60
N LEU A 203 4.25 11.47 -5.06
CA LEU A 203 4.12 11.22 -3.63
C LEU A 203 5.40 10.64 -3.01
N ALA A 204 6.24 10.01 -3.81
CA ALA A 204 7.47 9.36 -3.36
C ALA A 204 8.37 10.27 -2.50
N PRO A 205 8.61 11.56 -2.84
CA PRO A 205 9.44 12.44 -2.01
C PRO A 205 8.88 12.73 -0.61
N LEU A 206 7.60 12.43 -0.38
CA LEU A 206 6.93 12.67 0.90
C LEU A 206 7.08 11.50 1.88
N CYS A 207 7.50 10.32 1.42
CA CYS A 207 7.81 9.19 2.27
C CYS A 207 9.04 9.52 3.13
N LYS A 208 8.91 9.38 4.45
CA LYS A 208 9.96 9.76 5.42
C LYS A 208 10.61 8.57 6.09
N SER A 209 9.91 7.45 6.17
CA SER A 209 10.39 6.22 6.80
C SER A 209 10.89 5.23 5.75
N PRO A 210 11.68 4.22 6.14
CA PRO A 210 12.24 3.24 5.21
C PRO A 210 11.22 2.60 4.28
N LEU A 211 11.59 2.42 3.01
CA LEU A 211 10.74 1.81 1.99
C LEU A 211 11.44 0.66 1.27
N LEU A 212 10.78 -0.51 1.27
CA LEU A 212 11.16 -1.69 0.48
C LEU A 212 10.31 -1.74 -0.79
N LEU A 213 10.95 -1.65 -1.96
CA LEU A 213 10.26 -1.76 -3.26
C LEU A 213 10.69 -3.01 -4.00
N GLY A 214 9.70 -3.79 -4.48
CA GLY A 214 9.89 -4.92 -5.37
C GLY A 214 9.45 -4.58 -6.79
N THR A 215 10.32 -4.87 -7.79
CA THR A 215 10.03 -4.63 -9.21
C THR A 215 10.16 -5.91 -10.02
N CYS A 216 9.12 -6.22 -10.81
CA CYS A 216 9.08 -7.33 -11.74
C CYS A 216 9.39 -6.84 -13.16
N LEU A 217 10.50 -7.31 -13.78
CA LEU A 217 10.96 -6.74 -15.06
C LEU A 217 10.09 -7.10 -16.27
N MET A 218 9.30 -8.17 -16.19
CA MET A 218 8.37 -8.59 -17.25
C MET A 218 6.96 -8.06 -17.05
N ASP A 219 6.75 -7.17 -16.07
CA ASP A 219 5.44 -6.61 -15.77
C ASP A 219 5.03 -5.59 -16.84
N THR A 220 3.95 -5.91 -17.56
CA THR A 220 3.34 -5.03 -18.57
C THR A 220 2.14 -4.28 -18.04
N TYR A 221 1.62 -4.68 -16.88
CA TYR A 221 0.45 -4.08 -16.24
C TYR A 221 0.84 -2.90 -15.33
N ALA A 222 1.87 -3.10 -14.52
CA ALA A 222 2.56 -2.03 -13.79
C ALA A 222 4.00 -1.93 -14.32
N PRO A 223 4.25 -1.13 -15.36
CA PRO A 223 5.54 -1.15 -16.07
C PRO A 223 6.72 -0.82 -15.14
N PRO A 224 7.86 -1.54 -15.27
CA PRO A 224 9.06 -1.32 -14.44
C PRO A 224 9.56 0.12 -14.43
N LYS A 225 9.38 0.86 -15.54
CA LYS A 225 9.76 2.28 -15.61
C LYS A 225 9.00 3.15 -14.60
N GLY A 226 7.69 2.91 -14.41
CA GLY A 226 6.88 3.64 -13.43
C GLY A 226 7.32 3.33 -12.01
N GLN A 227 7.61 2.05 -11.73
CA GLN A 227 8.13 1.61 -10.43
C GLN A 227 9.52 2.22 -10.14
N ALA A 228 10.38 2.32 -11.17
CA ALA A 228 11.68 2.99 -11.08
C ALA A 228 11.53 4.48 -10.80
N ALA A 229 10.56 5.15 -11.45
CA ALA A 229 10.27 6.56 -11.20
C ALA A 229 9.84 6.78 -9.74
N ILE A 230 9.05 5.89 -9.14
CA ILE A 230 8.75 5.94 -7.71
C ILE A 230 10.05 5.83 -6.90
N TYR A 231 10.82 4.75 -7.12
CA TYR A 231 12.02 4.46 -6.33
C TYR A 231 13.05 5.57 -6.37
N ASN A 232 13.35 6.09 -7.56
CA ASN A 232 14.39 7.11 -7.74
C ASN A 232 14.00 8.48 -7.16
N ASN A 233 12.72 8.77 -7.01
CA ASN A 233 12.22 9.99 -6.39
C ASN A 233 12.03 9.89 -4.85
N LEU A 234 12.19 8.70 -4.24
CA LEU A 234 12.20 8.56 -2.78
C LEU A 234 13.39 9.28 -2.18
N GLN A 235 13.16 10.01 -1.09
CA GLN A 235 14.18 10.74 -0.31
C GLN A 235 14.52 10.08 1.02
N CYS A 236 13.81 9.01 1.39
CA CYS A 236 14.04 8.23 2.61
C CYS A 236 15.03 7.09 2.37
N GLU A 237 15.39 6.37 3.43
CA GLU A 237 16.07 5.08 3.33
C GLU A 237 15.24 4.13 2.48
N LYS A 238 15.89 3.43 1.54
CA LYS A 238 15.18 2.62 0.55
C LYS A 238 15.95 1.39 0.13
N GLN A 239 15.21 0.30 -0.06
CA GLN A 239 15.71 -0.97 -0.57
C GLN A 239 14.99 -1.32 -1.87
N TRP A 240 15.70 -1.80 -2.88
CA TRP A 240 15.14 -2.21 -4.16
C TRP A 240 15.44 -3.66 -4.49
N LYS A 241 14.40 -4.47 -4.60
CA LYS A 241 14.49 -5.87 -5.03
C LYS A 241 13.96 -6.00 -6.45
N ILE A 242 14.78 -6.48 -7.38
CA ILE A 242 14.43 -6.61 -8.78
C ILE A 242 14.31 -8.08 -9.13
N TYR A 243 13.18 -8.47 -9.71
CA TYR A 243 12.79 -9.83 -10.08
C TYR A 243 12.70 -9.98 -11.61
N PRO A 244 13.78 -10.41 -12.29
CA PRO A 244 13.86 -10.35 -13.76
C PRO A 244 12.87 -11.24 -14.49
N LYS A 245 12.46 -12.37 -13.90
CA LYS A 245 11.62 -13.40 -14.55
C LYS A 245 10.14 -13.35 -14.20
N TYR A 246 9.73 -12.34 -13.44
CA TYR A 246 8.34 -12.19 -13.00
C TYR A 246 7.63 -11.09 -13.78
N ALA A 247 6.34 -11.33 -14.07
CA ALA A 247 5.40 -10.38 -14.62
C ALA A 247 4.55 -9.75 -13.48
N HIS A 248 3.28 -9.40 -13.75
CA HIS A 248 2.35 -8.90 -12.73
C HIS A 248 1.75 -10.05 -11.93
N GLU A 249 2.56 -10.68 -11.12
CA GLU A 249 2.19 -11.87 -10.38
C GLU A 249 2.74 -11.83 -8.95
N ARG A 250 2.27 -12.76 -8.11
CA ARG A 250 2.79 -12.91 -6.77
C ARG A 250 4.24 -13.37 -6.80
N VAL A 251 5.09 -12.71 -6.04
CA VAL A 251 6.50 -13.07 -5.87
C VAL A 251 6.73 -13.55 -4.44
N ASN A 252 6.76 -14.87 -4.24
CA ASN A 252 6.96 -15.48 -2.91
C ASN A 252 8.28 -15.02 -2.25
N PHE A 253 9.32 -14.78 -3.05
CA PHE A 253 10.59 -14.26 -2.54
C PHE A 253 10.49 -12.86 -1.95
N PHE A 254 9.53 -12.04 -2.40
CA PHE A 254 9.29 -10.73 -1.81
C PHE A 254 8.75 -10.83 -0.39
N GLU A 255 7.98 -11.87 -0.08
CA GLU A 255 7.49 -12.10 1.29
C GLU A 255 8.64 -12.35 2.27
N ASN A 256 9.69 -13.05 1.85
CA ASN A 256 10.88 -13.25 2.69
C ASN A 256 11.59 -11.90 2.96
N GLU A 257 11.69 -11.05 1.94
CA GLU A 257 12.26 -9.71 2.10
C GLU A 257 11.39 -8.82 3.00
N LEU A 258 10.06 -8.96 2.87
CA LEU A 258 9.11 -8.26 3.75
C LEU A 258 9.29 -8.68 5.21
N VAL A 259 9.39 -9.98 5.50
CA VAL A 259 9.59 -10.47 6.88
C VAL A 259 10.91 -9.91 7.45
N ARG A 260 12.00 -9.97 6.69
CA ARG A 260 13.27 -9.35 7.11
C ARG A 260 13.10 -7.85 7.37
N PHE A 261 12.47 -7.14 6.45
CA PHE A 261 12.21 -5.70 6.59
C PHE A 261 11.38 -5.36 7.83
N LEU A 262 10.49 -6.25 8.29
CA LEU A 262 9.72 -6.07 9.52
C LEU A 262 10.57 -6.32 10.78
N VAL A 263 11.44 -7.32 10.74
CA VAL A 263 12.21 -7.80 11.90
C VAL A 263 13.54 -7.04 12.11
N GLU A 264 14.21 -6.64 11.03
CA GLU A 264 15.54 -5.98 11.09
C GLU A 264 15.56 -4.63 11.83
N THR A 265 14.44 -4.09 12.21
CA THR A 265 14.33 -2.85 12.99
C THR A 265 14.00 -3.09 14.46
N GLU A 266 13.71 -4.33 14.84
CA GLU A 266 13.67 -4.71 16.25
C GLU A 266 15.04 -5.28 16.57
N GLU A 267 15.87 -4.53 17.30
CA GLU A 267 17.09 -5.07 17.90
C GLU A 267 16.68 -6.28 18.75
N ILE A 268 17.12 -7.48 18.32
CA ILE A 268 16.95 -8.72 19.05
C ILE A 268 17.95 -8.71 20.22
#